data_1aa03e326b87922f5a1ba2020fc79204
#
_entry.id   1aa03e326b87922f5a1ba2020fc79204
#
_cell.length_a   1.000
_cell.length_b   1.000
_cell.length_c   1.000
_cell.angle_alpha   90.00
_cell.angle_beta   90.00
_cell.angle_gamma   90.00
#
_symmetry.space_group_name_H-M   'P 1'
#
loop_
_entity.id
_entity.type
_entity.pdbx_description
1 polymer ?
#
loop_
_entity_poly.entity_id
_entity_poly.type
_entity_poly.pdbx_seq_one_letter_code
_entity_poly.pdbx_strand_id
1 'polypeptide(L)'
;ELVEILKTNKLDFISSHINFGVIIIKLNNKKYTLTSLREDFKQDGRFTKVRYVKSINKDSLRRDLTFNSLYMDTNQRVYDFHNGLKHLENSKVIFIGDFKKKCLEDHLRIMRFIRFCSLFKSPMYPNEYISFFLKNKNLISNLKHIKVSNEIEKALSYQYKKNTISILKKLHIESFIFENF
;
A
#
# COMPACT_ATOMS: atom_id res chain seq x y z
N GLU A 1 18.01 -19.10 7.46
CA GLU A 1 18.20 -19.63 6.09
C GLU A 1 18.53 -18.51 5.09
N LEU A 2 17.61 -17.59 4.70
CA LEU A 2 17.89 -16.54 3.70
C LEU A 2 19.07 -15.62 4.10
N VAL A 3 19.12 -15.17 5.35
CA VAL A 3 20.22 -14.32 5.85
C VAL A 3 21.56 -15.04 5.77
N GLU A 4 21.60 -16.34 6.04
CA GLU A 4 22.80 -17.16 5.91
C GLU A 4 23.27 -17.26 4.47
N ILE A 5 22.34 -17.51 3.53
CA ILE A 5 22.62 -17.51 2.09
C ILE A 5 23.23 -16.17 1.66
N LEU A 6 22.65 -15.04 2.09
CA LEU A 6 23.17 -13.72 1.74
C LEU A 6 24.58 -13.48 2.30
N LYS A 7 24.83 -13.89 3.55
CA LYS A 7 26.17 -13.79 4.18
C LYS A 7 27.20 -14.67 3.48
N THR A 8 26.86 -15.93 3.20
CA THR A 8 27.74 -16.88 2.50
C THR A 8 28.14 -16.37 1.11
N ASN A 9 27.21 -15.72 0.40
CA ASN A 9 27.48 -15.14 -0.91
C ASN A 9 28.02 -13.70 -0.87
N LYS A 10 28.38 -13.19 0.32
CA LYS A 10 28.95 -11.84 0.54
C LYS A 10 28.10 -10.71 -0.09
N LEU A 11 26.77 -10.85 -0.04
CA LEU A 11 25.84 -9.86 -0.56
C LEU A 11 25.52 -8.81 0.51
N ASP A 12 25.56 -7.53 0.14
CA ASP A 12 25.15 -6.44 1.04
C ASP A 12 23.64 -6.42 1.21
N PHE A 13 23.18 -6.42 2.47
CA PHE A 13 21.75 -6.36 2.76
C PHE A 13 21.42 -5.55 4.03
N ILE A 14 20.18 -5.08 4.11
CA ILE A 14 19.61 -4.40 5.27
C ILE A 14 18.52 -5.30 5.85
N SER A 15 18.63 -5.66 7.12
CA SER A 15 17.70 -6.56 7.83
C SER A 15 16.85 -5.87 8.91
N SER A 16 16.77 -4.55 8.92
CA SER A 16 16.03 -3.78 9.94
C SER A 16 14.54 -4.15 10.06
N HIS A 17 13.98 -4.76 9.01
CA HIS A 17 12.57 -5.18 8.96
C HIS A 17 12.41 -6.71 8.91
N ILE A 18 13.42 -7.46 9.36
CA ILE A 18 13.40 -8.93 9.31
C ILE A 18 12.26 -9.55 10.11
N ASN A 19 11.86 -8.94 11.23
CA ASN A 19 10.72 -9.38 12.04
C ASN A 19 9.38 -9.35 11.27
N PHE A 20 9.32 -8.57 10.18
CA PHE A 20 8.19 -8.53 9.26
C PHE A 20 8.44 -9.34 7.98
N GLY A 21 9.51 -10.15 7.95
CA GLY A 21 9.88 -10.94 6.79
C GLY A 21 10.38 -10.12 5.59
N VAL A 22 10.98 -8.94 5.84
CA VAL A 22 11.47 -8.05 4.79
C VAL A 22 12.98 -7.86 4.92
N ILE A 23 13.70 -8.09 3.81
CA ILE A 23 15.14 -7.85 3.66
C ILE A 23 15.33 -7.01 2.39
N ILE A 24 16.22 -6.03 2.44
CA ILE A 24 16.59 -5.23 1.27
C ILE A 24 18.01 -5.63 0.87
N ILE A 25 18.18 -6.16 -0.34
CA ILE A 25 19.48 -6.50 -0.91
C ILE A 25 19.96 -5.32 -1.76
N LYS A 26 21.26 -5.01 -1.65
CA LYS A 26 21.94 -4.05 -2.52
C LYS A 26 22.79 -4.82 -3.54
N LEU A 27 22.49 -4.64 -4.82
CA LEU A 27 23.22 -5.28 -5.91
C LEU A 27 23.37 -4.28 -7.06
N ASN A 28 24.60 -4.06 -7.54
CA ASN A 28 24.91 -3.17 -8.67
C ASN A 28 24.26 -1.77 -8.50
N ASN A 29 24.42 -1.15 -7.33
CA ASN A 29 23.83 0.15 -6.96
C ASN A 29 22.31 0.20 -6.98
N LYS A 30 21.62 -0.95 -7.10
CA LYS A 30 20.16 -1.07 -7.02
C LYS A 30 19.76 -1.73 -5.71
N LYS A 31 18.56 -1.38 -5.23
CA LYS A 31 17.96 -1.98 -4.04
C LYS A 31 16.83 -2.92 -4.47
N TYR A 32 16.86 -4.14 -3.97
CA TYR A 32 15.84 -5.17 -4.19
C TYR A 32 15.22 -5.54 -2.86
N THR A 33 13.90 -5.43 -2.76
CA THR A 33 13.17 -5.82 -1.55
C THR A 33 12.70 -7.25 -1.67
N LEU A 34 13.18 -8.12 -0.79
CA LEU A 34 12.68 -9.49 -0.62
C LEU A 34 11.68 -9.49 0.52
N THR A 35 10.49 -10.00 0.26
CA THR A 35 9.43 -10.10 1.28
C THR A 35 8.88 -11.51 1.32
N SER A 36 8.90 -12.13 2.49
CA SER A 36 8.25 -13.42 2.70
C SER A 36 6.74 -13.27 2.56
N LEU A 37 6.09 -14.25 1.90
CA LEU A 37 4.64 -14.30 1.85
C LEU A 37 4.09 -14.48 3.27
N ARG A 38 3.09 -13.68 3.63
CA ARG A 38 2.53 -13.66 4.98
C ARG A 38 1.05 -13.30 5.00
N GLU A 39 0.37 -13.68 6.06
CA GLU A 39 -0.95 -13.17 6.43
C GLU A 39 -0.85 -12.39 7.76
N ASP A 40 -1.69 -11.39 7.93
CA ASP A 40 -1.78 -10.62 9.17
C ASP A 40 -2.72 -11.38 10.12
N PHE A 41 -2.18 -11.80 11.30
CA PHE A 41 -2.85 -12.78 12.16
C PHE A 41 -3.63 -12.17 13.33
N LYS A 42 -3.18 -11.09 13.92
CA LYS A 42 -3.86 -10.30 14.96
C LYS A 42 -3.46 -8.86 14.82
N GLN A 43 -4.43 -7.97 14.82
CA GLN A 43 -4.20 -6.54 14.96
C GLN A 43 -4.72 -6.13 16.34
N ASP A 44 -3.78 -5.97 17.27
CA ASP A 44 -4.02 -5.26 18.52
C ASP A 44 -3.42 -3.86 18.38
N GLY A 45 -4.19 -2.95 17.80
CA GLY A 45 -3.81 -1.56 17.61
C GLY A 45 -2.52 -1.39 16.78
N ARG A 46 -1.36 -1.18 17.43
CA ARG A 46 -0.07 -0.88 16.77
C ARG A 46 0.75 -2.10 16.34
N PHE A 47 0.39 -3.30 16.79
CA PHE A 47 1.19 -4.51 16.56
C PHE A 47 0.43 -5.53 15.72
N THR A 48 0.86 -5.68 14.49
CA THR A 48 0.41 -6.76 13.61
C THR A 48 1.31 -7.97 13.83
N LYS A 49 0.76 -9.06 14.38
CA LYS A 49 1.44 -10.36 14.35
C LYS A 49 1.29 -10.95 12.96
N VAL A 50 2.41 -11.35 12.36
CA VAL A 50 2.44 -11.94 11.02
C VAL A 50 2.63 -13.45 11.12
N ARG A 51 1.95 -14.20 10.25
CA ARG A 51 2.18 -15.62 10.04
C ARG A 51 2.70 -15.81 8.61
N TYR A 52 3.84 -16.46 8.46
CA TYR A 52 4.37 -16.77 7.13
C TYR A 52 3.54 -17.87 6.46
N VAL A 53 3.26 -17.68 5.16
CA VAL A 53 2.44 -18.59 4.36
C VAL A 53 3.16 -18.95 3.07
N LYS A 54 2.80 -20.09 2.47
CA LYS A 54 3.32 -20.50 1.15
C LYS A 54 2.40 -20.07 -0.01
N SER A 55 1.23 -19.53 0.29
CA SER A 55 0.21 -19.17 -0.70
C SER A 55 0.24 -17.68 -1.01
N ILE A 56 0.50 -17.35 -2.29
CA ILE A 56 0.40 -15.98 -2.79
C ILE A 56 -1.03 -15.44 -2.69
N ASN A 57 -2.05 -16.30 -2.83
CA ASN A 57 -3.45 -15.90 -2.63
C ASN A 57 -3.70 -15.42 -1.18
N LYS A 58 -3.18 -16.11 -0.16
CA LYS A 58 -3.28 -15.65 1.23
C LYS A 58 -2.55 -14.33 1.45
N ASP A 59 -1.34 -14.15 0.90
CA ASP A 59 -0.61 -12.88 0.99
C ASP A 59 -1.36 -11.74 0.29
N SER A 60 -2.08 -12.03 -0.81
CA SER A 60 -2.83 -11.02 -1.55
C SER A 60 -3.96 -10.40 -0.72
N LEU A 61 -4.60 -11.17 0.14
CA LEU A 61 -5.72 -10.73 0.97
C LEU A 61 -5.36 -9.63 1.98
N ARG A 62 -4.10 -9.54 2.42
CA ARG A 62 -3.65 -8.47 3.32
C ARG A 62 -3.33 -7.16 2.60
N ARG A 63 -3.21 -7.17 1.26
CA ARG A 63 -2.92 -5.98 0.44
C ARG A 63 -4.10 -5.02 0.48
N ASP A 64 -3.84 -3.77 0.10
CA ASP A 64 -4.84 -2.70 0.09
C ASP A 64 -5.73 -2.73 -1.16
N LEU A 65 -5.14 -2.48 -2.34
CA LEU A 65 -5.84 -2.32 -3.61
C LEU A 65 -5.62 -3.51 -4.53
N THR A 66 -6.61 -3.80 -5.36
CA THR A 66 -6.63 -4.98 -6.23
C THR A 66 -5.42 -5.03 -7.17
N PHE A 67 -5.05 -3.94 -7.81
CA PHE A 67 -3.88 -3.88 -8.70
C PHE A 67 -2.54 -3.88 -7.96
N ASN A 68 -2.50 -3.64 -6.64
CA ASN A 68 -1.31 -3.78 -5.81
C ASN A 68 -1.09 -5.22 -5.33
N SER A 69 -1.95 -6.14 -5.71
CA SER A 69 -1.89 -7.56 -5.36
C SER A 69 -1.65 -8.48 -6.57
N LEU A 70 -1.10 -7.93 -7.63
CA LEU A 70 -0.63 -8.71 -8.77
C LEU A 70 0.72 -9.32 -8.43
N TYR A 71 0.91 -10.57 -8.80
CA TYR A 71 2.18 -11.30 -8.66
C TYR A 71 2.61 -11.80 -10.03
N MET A 72 3.91 -11.94 -10.21
CA MET A 72 4.48 -12.50 -11.44
C MET A 72 5.57 -13.50 -11.04
N ASP A 73 5.60 -14.65 -11.70
CA ASP A 73 6.67 -15.63 -11.53
C ASP A 73 7.85 -15.37 -12.48
N THR A 74 8.89 -16.18 -12.37
CA THR A 74 10.08 -16.09 -13.22
C THR A 74 9.81 -16.38 -14.70
N ASN A 75 8.69 -17.04 -15.01
CA ASN A 75 8.25 -17.31 -16.39
C ASN A 75 7.31 -16.21 -16.91
N GLN A 76 7.22 -15.07 -16.21
CA GLN A 76 6.37 -13.92 -16.54
C GLN A 76 4.86 -14.22 -16.51
N ARG A 77 4.45 -15.32 -15.87
CA ARG A 77 3.04 -15.61 -15.65
C ARG A 77 2.50 -14.72 -14.55
N VAL A 78 1.42 -13.99 -14.84
CA VAL A 78 0.75 -13.11 -13.87
C VAL A 78 -0.34 -13.87 -13.12
N TYR A 79 -0.37 -13.67 -11.81
CA TYR A 79 -1.40 -14.20 -10.90
C TYR A 79 -2.22 -13.01 -10.37
N ASP A 80 -3.49 -13.01 -10.71
CA ASP A 80 -4.47 -11.98 -10.33
C ASP A 80 -5.68 -12.63 -9.65
N PHE A 81 -5.78 -12.46 -8.33
CA PHE A 81 -6.84 -13.04 -7.51
C PHE A 81 -8.03 -12.08 -7.29
N HIS A 82 -7.90 -10.82 -7.70
CA HIS A 82 -8.84 -9.75 -7.34
C HIS A 82 -9.25 -8.89 -8.54
N ASN A 83 -9.10 -9.37 -9.76
CA ASN A 83 -9.34 -8.61 -10.99
C ASN A 83 -8.50 -7.32 -11.09
N GLY A 84 -7.28 -7.32 -10.53
CA GLY A 84 -6.40 -6.15 -10.49
C GLY A 84 -6.02 -5.64 -11.87
N LEU A 85 -5.73 -6.52 -12.84
CA LEU A 85 -5.44 -6.14 -14.23
C LEU A 85 -6.63 -5.40 -14.85
N LYS A 86 -7.84 -5.99 -14.77
CA LYS A 86 -9.06 -5.36 -15.29
C LYS A 86 -9.36 -4.02 -14.60
N HIS A 87 -9.07 -3.89 -13.32
CA HIS A 87 -9.25 -2.64 -12.60
C HIS A 87 -8.20 -1.59 -13.05
N LEU A 88 -6.96 -2.00 -13.26
CA LEU A 88 -5.90 -1.13 -13.78
C LEU A 88 -6.25 -0.59 -15.18
N GLU A 89 -6.63 -1.45 -16.11
CA GLU A 89 -7.03 -1.10 -17.48
C GLU A 89 -8.22 -0.12 -17.50
N ASN A 90 -9.18 -0.30 -16.59
CA ASN A 90 -10.37 0.53 -16.50
C ASN A 90 -10.22 1.71 -15.53
N SER A 91 -8.99 2.06 -15.10
CA SER A 91 -8.73 3.18 -14.18
C SER A 91 -9.49 3.08 -12.85
N LYS A 92 -9.78 1.86 -12.38
CA LYS A 92 -10.53 1.60 -11.14
C LYS A 92 -9.60 1.46 -9.95
N VAL A 93 -9.86 2.21 -8.90
CA VAL A 93 -9.13 2.16 -7.62
C VAL A 93 -10.02 1.47 -6.58
N ILE A 94 -9.83 0.16 -6.42
CA ILE A 94 -10.73 -0.71 -5.65
C ILE A 94 -9.95 -1.40 -4.53
N PHE A 95 -10.48 -1.35 -3.31
CA PHE A 95 -9.95 -2.11 -2.17
C PHE A 95 -10.23 -3.62 -2.32
N ILE A 96 -9.34 -4.43 -1.77
CA ILE A 96 -9.53 -5.88 -1.66
C ILE A 96 -10.44 -6.16 -0.47
N GLY A 97 -11.57 -6.83 -0.72
CA GLY A 97 -12.52 -7.19 0.33
C GLY A 97 -13.27 -5.99 0.92
N ASP A 98 -13.55 -6.03 2.22
CA ASP A 98 -14.26 -4.95 2.91
C ASP A 98 -13.34 -3.73 3.13
N PHE A 99 -13.61 -2.66 2.40
CA PHE A 99 -12.82 -1.43 2.45
C PHE A 99 -12.90 -0.72 3.80
N LYS A 100 -14.05 -0.76 4.48
CA LYS A 100 -14.23 -0.13 5.79
C LYS A 100 -13.33 -0.81 6.81
N LYS A 101 -13.39 -2.14 6.86
CA LYS A 101 -12.52 -2.95 7.70
C LYS A 101 -11.05 -2.68 7.39
N LYS A 102 -10.66 -2.65 6.12
CA LYS A 102 -9.29 -2.35 5.67
C LYS A 102 -8.79 -0.99 6.14
N CYS A 103 -9.64 0.04 6.05
CA CYS A 103 -9.28 1.39 6.49
C CYS A 103 -9.22 1.53 8.01
N LEU A 104 -10.06 0.78 8.76
CA LEU A 104 -10.02 0.76 10.22
C LEU A 104 -8.81 -0.01 10.75
N GLU A 105 -8.39 -1.07 10.08
CA GLU A 105 -7.19 -1.83 10.42
C GLU A 105 -5.90 -1.02 10.24
N ASP A 106 -5.81 -0.24 9.16
CA ASP A 106 -4.65 0.62 8.86
C ASP A 106 -5.14 1.90 8.16
N HIS A 107 -5.22 2.97 8.93
CA HIS A 107 -5.70 4.27 8.47
C HIS A 107 -4.87 4.83 7.32
N LEU A 108 -3.59 4.46 7.20
CA LEU A 108 -2.72 4.91 6.11
C LEU A 108 -3.23 4.43 4.73
N ARG A 109 -4.02 3.37 4.69
CA ARG A 109 -4.64 2.88 3.45
C ARG A 109 -5.56 3.92 2.80
N ILE A 110 -6.15 4.83 3.58
CA ILE A 110 -6.93 5.97 3.04
C ILE A 110 -6.01 6.89 2.23
N MET A 111 -4.87 7.26 2.78
CA MET A 111 -3.90 8.12 2.09
C MET A 111 -3.31 7.41 0.86
N ARG A 112 -3.06 6.12 0.96
CA ARG A 112 -2.61 5.29 -0.17
C ARG A 112 -3.65 5.25 -1.29
N PHE A 113 -4.94 5.09 -0.96
CA PHE A 113 -6.02 5.18 -1.95
C PHE A 113 -6.01 6.54 -2.65
N ILE A 114 -5.95 7.64 -1.89
CA ILE A 114 -5.90 9.01 -2.44
C ILE A 114 -4.70 9.16 -3.38
N ARG A 115 -3.52 8.69 -2.98
CA ARG A 115 -2.32 8.69 -3.81
C ARG A 115 -2.52 7.93 -5.12
N PHE A 116 -3.06 6.72 -5.05
CA PHE A 116 -3.22 5.88 -6.24
C PHE A 116 -4.27 6.40 -7.22
N CYS A 117 -5.19 7.25 -6.80
CA CYS A 117 -6.07 7.98 -7.74
C CYS A 117 -5.28 8.89 -8.70
N SER A 118 -4.08 9.33 -8.33
CA SER A 118 -3.21 10.14 -9.20
C SER A 118 -2.45 9.34 -10.28
N LEU A 119 -2.57 8.02 -10.30
CA LEU A 119 -2.07 7.19 -11.40
C LEU A 119 -2.89 7.33 -12.69
N PHE A 120 -4.16 7.69 -12.56
CA PHE A 120 -5.11 7.66 -13.68
C PHE A 120 -5.60 9.07 -14.02
N LYS A 121 -5.86 9.31 -15.31
CA LYS A 121 -6.45 10.58 -15.78
C LYS A 121 -7.83 10.80 -15.17
N SER A 122 -8.64 9.75 -15.12
CA SER A 122 -10.01 9.77 -14.59
C SER A 122 -10.23 8.55 -13.69
N PRO A 123 -9.79 8.59 -12.43
CA PRO A 123 -9.90 7.44 -11.53
C PRO A 123 -11.36 7.16 -11.19
N MET A 124 -11.75 5.90 -11.27
CA MET A 124 -13.09 5.41 -10.90
C MET A 124 -13.03 4.64 -9.59
N TYR A 125 -13.94 4.91 -8.69
CA TYR A 125 -14.09 4.24 -7.40
C TYR A 125 -15.53 4.37 -6.89
N PRO A 126 -16.00 3.49 -5.97
CA PRO A 126 -17.32 3.60 -5.36
C PRO A 126 -17.48 4.91 -4.58
N ASN A 127 -18.59 5.61 -4.78
CA ASN A 127 -18.89 6.87 -4.08
C ASN A 127 -18.90 6.71 -2.56
N GLU A 128 -19.24 5.53 -2.07
CA GLU A 128 -19.24 5.23 -0.64
C GLU A 128 -17.86 5.39 0.03
N TYR A 129 -16.74 5.30 -0.70
CA TYR A 129 -15.40 5.51 -0.15
C TYR A 129 -15.27 6.94 0.36
N ILE A 130 -15.60 7.93 -0.47
CA ILE A 130 -15.52 9.35 -0.09
C ILE A 130 -16.49 9.65 1.06
N SER A 131 -17.71 9.12 1.00
CA SER A 131 -18.69 9.29 2.07
C SER A 131 -18.22 8.71 3.41
N PHE A 132 -17.56 7.56 3.39
CA PHE A 132 -16.97 6.95 4.58
C PHE A 132 -15.80 7.78 5.12
N PHE A 133 -14.89 8.25 4.25
CA PHE A 133 -13.74 9.05 4.67
C PHE A 133 -14.17 10.39 5.26
N LEU A 134 -15.20 11.04 4.69
CA LEU A 134 -15.78 12.26 5.23
C LEU A 134 -16.33 12.07 6.65
N LYS A 135 -17.03 10.96 6.89
CA LYS A 135 -17.58 10.64 8.22
C LYS A 135 -16.50 10.26 9.25
N ASN A 136 -15.31 9.84 8.79
CA ASN A 136 -14.24 9.31 9.63
C ASN A 136 -12.91 10.06 9.45
N LYS A 137 -12.95 11.38 9.34
CA LYS A 137 -11.74 12.22 9.14
C LYS A 137 -10.70 12.03 10.25
N ASN A 138 -11.15 11.76 11.46
CA ASN A 138 -10.30 11.47 12.61
C ASN A 138 -9.33 10.30 12.37
N LEU A 139 -9.65 9.35 11.49
CA LEU A 139 -8.73 8.29 11.12
C LEU A 139 -7.47 8.83 10.45
N ILE A 140 -7.61 9.91 9.66
CA ILE A 140 -6.48 10.55 8.97
C ILE A 140 -5.72 11.48 9.93
N SER A 141 -6.43 12.30 10.72
CA SER A 141 -5.80 13.22 11.68
C SER A 141 -5.00 12.51 12.78
N ASN A 142 -5.33 11.26 13.08
CA ASN A 142 -4.58 10.42 14.02
C ASN A 142 -3.30 9.79 13.43
N LEU A 143 -3.04 9.96 12.12
CA LEU A 143 -1.81 9.46 11.50
C LEU A 143 -0.62 10.35 11.87
N LYS A 144 0.56 9.73 11.98
CA LYS A 144 1.80 10.49 12.10
C LYS A 144 2.01 11.34 10.85
N HIS A 145 2.30 12.61 11.04
CA HIS A 145 2.52 13.59 9.96
C HIS A 145 3.47 13.06 8.88
N ILE A 146 4.63 12.54 9.26
CA ILE A 146 5.64 12.01 8.32
C ILE A 146 5.09 10.90 7.40
N LYS A 147 4.13 10.08 7.87
CA LYS A 147 3.53 9.04 7.02
C LYS A 147 2.57 9.65 5.99
N VAL A 148 1.82 10.67 6.39
CA VAL A 148 0.91 11.41 5.50
C VAL A 148 1.71 12.16 4.45
N SER A 149 2.74 12.92 4.85
CA SER A 149 3.64 13.66 3.95
C SER A 149 4.26 12.75 2.90
N ASN A 150 4.80 11.61 3.30
CA ASN A 150 5.39 10.64 2.37
C ASN A 150 4.40 10.12 1.30
N GLU A 151 3.13 9.93 1.64
CA GLU A 151 2.12 9.51 0.66
C GLU A 151 1.71 10.68 -0.25
N ILE A 152 1.64 11.90 0.28
CA ILE A 152 1.36 13.11 -0.52
C ILE A 152 2.50 13.42 -1.49
N GLU A 153 3.76 13.39 -1.05
CA GLU A 153 4.93 13.59 -1.93
C GLU A 153 4.91 12.62 -3.11
N LYS A 154 4.67 11.33 -2.82
CA LYS A 154 4.52 10.31 -3.87
C LYS A 154 3.35 10.62 -4.81
N ALA A 155 2.21 11.08 -4.27
CA ALA A 155 1.05 11.45 -5.09
C ALA A 155 1.36 12.63 -6.01
N LEU A 156 2.09 13.63 -5.51
CA LEU A 156 2.49 14.82 -6.26
C LEU A 156 3.54 14.52 -7.35
N SER A 157 4.28 13.41 -7.23
CA SER A 157 5.20 12.94 -8.27
C SER A 157 4.49 12.24 -9.44
N TYR A 158 3.22 11.88 -9.31
CA TYR A 158 2.46 11.23 -10.38
C TYR A 158 1.91 12.21 -11.40
N GLN A 159 1.70 11.73 -12.63
CA GLN A 159 1.24 12.54 -13.76
C GLN A 159 -0.08 13.28 -13.47
N TYR A 160 -1.03 12.61 -12.83
CA TYR A 160 -2.36 13.16 -12.59
C TYR A 160 -2.56 13.62 -11.14
N LYS A 161 -1.56 14.26 -10.55
CA LYS A 161 -1.55 14.77 -9.17
C LYS A 161 -2.75 15.64 -8.79
N LYS A 162 -3.39 16.28 -9.76
CA LYS A 162 -4.63 17.07 -9.55
C LYS A 162 -5.76 16.23 -8.93
N ASN A 163 -5.81 14.92 -9.18
CA ASN A 163 -6.83 14.04 -8.60
C ASN A 163 -6.65 13.91 -7.08
N THR A 164 -5.42 13.76 -6.58
CA THR A 164 -5.15 13.81 -5.14
C THR A 164 -5.63 15.12 -4.53
N ILE A 165 -5.24 16.26 -5.09
CA ILE A 165 -5.64 17.59 -4.60
C ILE A 165 -7.17 17.72 -4.57
N SER A 166 -7.85 17.28 -5.63
CA SER A 166 -9.32 17.30 -5.70
C SER A 166 -9.98 16.47 -4.59
N ILE A 167 -9.45 15.28 -4.32
CA ILE A 167 -10.00 14.41 -3.25
C ILE A 167 -9.73 15.01 -1.87
N LEU A 168 -8.53 15.54 -1.62
CA LEU A 168 -8.20 16.21 -0.36
C LEU A 168 -9.14 17.38 -0.08
N LYS A 169 -9.44 18.21 -1.08
CA LYS A 169 -10.43 19.30 -1.00
C LYS A 169 -11.84 18.77 -0.70
N LYS A 170 -12.28 17.71 -1.39
CA LYS A 170 -13.58 17.08 -1.10
C LYS A 170 -13.67 16.54 0.33
N LEU A 171 -12.57 16.11 0.89
CA LEU A 171 -12.49 15.60 2.27
C LEU A 171 -12.30 16.73 3.30
N HIS A 172 -12.06 17.98 2.88
CA HIS A 172 -11.73 19.13 3.73
C HIS A 172 -10.57 18.83 4.70
N ILE A 173 -9.49 18.26 4.15
CA ILE A 173 -8.27 17.93 4.90
C ILE A 173 -7.03 18.57 4.30
N GLU A 174 -7.19 19.47 3.33
CA GLU A 174 -6.10 20.19 2.68
C GLU A 174 -5.30 21.03 3.68
N SER A 175 -5.94 21.74 4.61
CA SER A 175 -5.27 22.55 5.63
C SER A 175 -4.37 21.68 6.50
N PHE A 176 -4.87 20.54 6.96
CA PHE A 176 -4.08 19.57 7.75
C PHE A 176 -2.78 19.16 7.05
N ILE A 177 -2.77 19.19 5.72
CA ILE A 177 -1.62 18.79 4.92
C ILE A 177 -0.70 19.99 4.64
N PHE A 178 -1.28 21.14 4.25
CA PHE A 178 -0.49 22.30 3.79
C PHE A 178 -0.02 23.23 4.92
N GLU A 179 -0.66 23.23 6.09
CA GLU A 179 -0.19 23.99 7.26
C GLU A 179 1.04 23.37 7.94
N ASN A 180 1.38 22.13 7.56
CA ASN A 180 2.49 21.37 8.12
C ASN A 180 3.61 21.09 7.09
N PHE A 181 3.59 21.74 5.93
CA PHE A 181 4.66 21.83 4.94
C PHE A 181 5.23 23.23 4.90
#